data_9f27a60559180529bf3738dfae84fcb0
#
_entry.id   9f27a60559180529bf3738dfae84fcb0
#
_cell.length_a   1.000
_cell.length_b   1.000
_cell.length_c   1.000
_cell.angle_alpha   90.00
_cell.angle_beta   90.00
_cell.angle_gamma   90.00
#
_symmetry.space_group_name_H-M   'P 1'
#
loop_
_entity.id
_entity.type
_entity.pdbx_description
1 polymer ?
#
loop_
_entity_poly.entity_id
_entity_poly.type
_entity_poly.pdbx_seq_one_letter_code
_entity_poly.pdbx_strand_id
1 'polypeptide(L)'
;MIVKFPNQPPELDYGNREYKRLLKLCNRKSFESKATQMLYRIYEGNGHALYLVGIDANGRVTRIKYPELTETIECLREISRIIDATIKKINIYRVDDTSYVSTLRITKEI
;
A
#
# COMPACT_ATOMS: atom_id res chain seq x y z
N MET A 1 12.50 -2.80 17.20
CA MET A 1 11.79 -1.80 18.04
C MET A 1 10.32 -1.78 17.67
N ILE A 2 9.43 -1.82 18.65
CA ILE A 2 7.99 -1.69 18.44
C ILE A 2 7.68 -0.19 18.47
N VAL A 3 6.89 0.25 17.47
CA VAL A 3 6.47 1.65 17.39
C VAL A 3 4.95 1.73 17.42
N LYS A 4 4.43 2.85 17.93
CA LYS A 4 3.00 3.12 17.89
C LYS A 4 2.67 3.79 16.56
N PHE A 5 2.02 3.05 15.66
CA PHE A 5 1.56 3.62 14.40
C PHE A 5 0.13 4.14 14.61
N PRO A 6 -0.11 5.42 14.37
CA PRO A 6 -1.43 6.00 14.66
C PRO A 6 -2.48 5.51 13.67
N ASN A 7 -3.72 5.36 14.15
CA ASN A 7 -4.84 5.17 13.25
C ASN A 7 -4.96 6.39 12.33
N GLN A 8 -5.36 6.14 11.09
CA GLN A 8 -5.51 7.15 10.06
C GLN A 8 -6.99 7.56 9.95
N PRO A 9 -7.30 8.71 9.35
CA PRO A 9 -8.68 9.00 8.98
C PRO A 9 -9.17 7.97 7.96
N PRO A 10 -10.49 7.82 7.78
CA PRO A 10 -11.00 6.92 6.74
C PRO A 10 -10.45 7.27 5.37
N GLU A 11 -10.29 6.24 4.53
CA GLU A 11 -9.80 6.42 3.17
C GLU A 11 -10.74 7.29 2.35
N LEU A 12 -10.16 8.23 1.59
CA LEU A 12 -10.92 9.11 0.71
C LEU A 12 -10.96 8.52 -0.72
N ASP A 13 -12.01 8.84 -1.45
CA ASP A 13 -12.12 8.42 -2.85
C ASP A 13 -11.21 9.21 -3.79
N TYR A 14 -10.59 10.27 -3.27
CA TYR A 14 -9.69 11.15 -4.04
C TYR A 14 -8.39 11.34 -3.25
N GLY A 15 -7.43 12.03 -3.89
CA GLY A 15 -6.13 12.22 -3.29
C GLY A 15 -5.20 11.05 -3.58
N ASN A 16 -3.98 11.14 -3.07
CA ASN A 16 -2.91 10.22 -3.44
C ASN A 16 -2.66 9.09 -2.45
N ARG A 17 -3.51 8.93 -1.44
CA ARG A 17 -3.35 7.88 -0.44
C ARG A 17 -4.25 6.70 -0.72
N GLU A 18 -3.69 5.51 -0.61
CA GLU A 18 -4.40 4.26 -0.78
C GLU A 18 -4.10 3.37 0.43
N TYR A 19 -5.15 2.84 1.07
CA TYR A 19 -4.99 1.89 2.17
C TYR A 19 -5.20 0.48 1.65
N LYS A 20 -4.31 -0.44 2.03
CA LYS A 20 -4.45 -1.86 1.72
C LYS A 20 -4.30 -2.66 3.00
N ARG A 21 -5.33 -3.42 3.33
CA ARG A 21 -5.25 -4.33 4.46
C ARG A 21 -4.20 -5.40 4.17
N LEU A 22 -4.38 -6.13 3.08
CA LEU A 22 -3.39 -7.07 2.53
C LEU A 22 -3.78 -7.45 1.10
N LEU A 23 -2.80 -7.96 0.34
CA LEU A 23 -3.00 -8.50 -0.99
C LEU A 23 -2.36 -9.87 -1.06
N LYS A 24 -2.88 -10.75 -1.93
CA LYS A 24 -2.37 -12.10 -2.11
C LYS A 24 -2.01 -12.37 -3.56
N LEU A 25 -0.89 -13.03 -3.78
CA LEU A 25 -0.42 -13.39 -5.12
C LEU A 25 -1.39 -14.30 -5.87
N CYS A 26 -2.16 -15.11 -5.16
CA CYS A 26 -3.17 -15.97 -5.80
C CYS A 26 -4.31 -15.18 -6.45
N ASN A 27 -4.42 -13.89 -6.16
CA ASN A 27 -5.46 -13.02 -6.72
C ASN A 27 -4.93 -12.13 -7.86
N ARG A 28 -3.90 -12.57 -8.58
CA ARG A 28 -3.27 -11.79 -9.65
C ARG A 28 -4.23 -11.32 -10.74
N LYS A 29 -5.31 -12.05 -11.01
CA LYS A 29 -6.29 -11.63 -12.01
C LYS A 29 -6.94 -10.29 -11.70
N SER A 30 -6.86 -9.82 -10.46
CA SER A 30 -7.41 -8.51 -10.06
C SER A 30 -6.37 -7.39 -10.20
N PHE A 31 -5.14 -7.69 -10.60
CA PHE A 31 -4.04 -6.71 -10.55
C PHE A 31 -4.20 -5.60 -11.59
N GLU A 32 -4.84 -5.86 -12.73
CA GLU A 32 -5.09 -4.80 -13.72
C GLU A 32 -5.99 -3.70 -13.17
N SER A 33 -7.07 -4.08 -12.48
CA SER A 33 -7.94 -3.08 -11.86
C SER A 33 -7.24 -2.33 -10.73
N LYS A 34 -6.38 -3.03 -9.99
CA LYS A 34 -5.57 -2.41 -8.93
C LYS A 34 -4.50 -1.49 -9.51
N ALA A 35 -3.98 -1.80 -10.68
CA ALA A 35 -3.03 -0.94 -11.39
C ALA A 35 -3.71 0.36 -11.87
N THR A 36 -4.95 0.26 -12.35
CA THR A 36 -5.74 1.44 -12.70
C THR A 36 -5.97 2.33 -11.48
N GLN A 37 -6.27 1.73 -10.34
CA GLN A 37 -6.43 2.47 -9.08
C GLN A 37 -5.11 3.14 -8.66
N MET A 38 -3.98 2.43 -8.79
CA MET A 38 -2.67 3.00 -8.47
C MET A 38 -2.36 4.19 -9.37
N LEU A 39 -2.64 4.08 -10.66
CA LEU A 39 -2.44 5.18 -11.61
C LEU A 39 -3.28 6.40 -11.24
N TYR A 40 -4.53 6.18 -10.84
CA TYR A 40 -5.39 7.26 -10.36
C TYR A 40 -4.77 7.98 -9.16
N ARG A 41 -4.28 7.23 -8.18
CA ARG A 41 -3.63 7.83 -7.00
C ARG A 41 -2.38 8.61 -7.38
N ILE A 42 -1.61 8.11 -8.32
CA ILE A 42 -0.41 8.80 -8.81
C ILE A 42 -0.80 10.11 -9.50
N TYR A 43 -1.83 10.12 -10.34
CA TYR A 43 -2.32 11.35 -10.97
C TYR A 43 -2.81 12.35 -9.93
N GLU A 44 -3.56 11.89 -8.93
CA GLU A 44 -4.04 12.76 -7.86
C GLU A 44 -2.91 13.35 -7.03
N GLY A 45 -1.77 12.71 -6.99
CA GLY A 45 -0.58 13.16 -6.26
C GLY A 45 0.49 13.80 -7.14
N ASN A 46 0.17 14.16 -8.38
CA ASN A 46 1.13 14.81 -9.29
C ASN A 46 2.38 13.95 -9.52
N GLY A 47 2.21 12.65 -9.68
CA GLY A 47 3.32 11.72 -9.91
C GLY A 47 3.71 10.88 -8.69
N HIS A 48 3.04 11.06 -7.57
CA HIS A 48 3.36 10.35 -6.33
C HIS A 48 2.10 9.80 -5.68
N ALA A 49 2.14 8.52 -5.29
CA ALA A 49 1.12 7.91 -4.46
C ALA A 49 1.75 7.39 -3.17
N LEU A 50 0.99 7.44 -2.08
CA LEU A 50 1.39 6.87 -0.81
C LEU A 50 0.45 5.72 -0.47
N TYR A 51 1.02 4.51 -0.37
CA TYR A 51 0.28 3.32 0.02
C TYR A 51 0.58 2.99 1.48
N LEU A 52 -0.48 2.72 2.23
CA LEU A 52 -0.37 2.28 3.62
C LEU A 52 -0.87 0.85 3.69
N VAL A 53 0.02 -0.08 4.00
CA VAL A 53 -0.26 -1.52 4.05
C VAL A 53 -0.47 -1.94 5.50
N GLY A 54 -1.48 -2.78 5.73
CA GLY A 54 -1.88 -3.15 7.08
C GLY A 54 -2.84 -2.15 7.70
N ILE A 55 -3.47 -1.32 6.86
CA ILE A 55 -4.46 -0.33 7.26
C ILE A 55 -5.73 -0.62 6.47
N ASP A 56 -6.87 -0.74 7.12
CA ASP A 56 -8.13 -0.96 6.42
C ASP A 56 -8.77 0.37 5.97
N ALA A 57 -9.88 0.27 5.24
CA ALA A 57 -10.51 1.44 4.64
C ALA A 57 -10.99 2.47 5.67
N ASN A 58 -11.24 2.07 6.91
CA ASN A 58 -11.63 3.01 7.97
C ASN A 58 -10.42 3.65 8.66
N GLY A 59 -9.20 3.31 8.25
CA GLY A 59 -7.98 3.90 8.79
C GLY A 59 -7.36 3.15 9.96
N ARG A 60 -7.92 2.02 10.35
CA ARG A 60 -7.42 1.28 11.51
C ARG A 60 -6.29 0.33 11.15
N VAL A 61 -5.34 0.19 12.06
CA VAL A 61 -4.27 -0.80 11.98
C VAL A 61 -4.88 -2.20 12.11
N THR A 62 -4.59 -3.09 11.15
CA THR A 62 -5.23 -4.41 11.06
C THR A 62 -4.37 -5.56 11.59
N ARG A 63 -3.15 -5.27 12.04
CA ARG A 63 -2.25 -6.23 12.70
C ARG A 63 -1.90 -7.43 11.82
N ILE A 64 -1.46 -7.18 10.59
CA ILE A 64 -1.02 -8.25 9.69
C ILE A 64 0.35 -8.78 10.10
N LYS A 65 0.58 -10.06 9.77
CA LYS A 65 1.84 -10.75 10.07
C LYS A 65 2.89 -10.44 9.01
N TYR A 66 4.16 -10.69 9.34
CA TYR A 66 5.25 -10.40 8.41
C TYR A 66 5.12 -11.10 7.05
N PRO A 67 4.76 -12.40 6.97
CA PRO A 67 4.56 -13.03 5.66
C PRO A 67 3.44 -12.39 4.85
N GLU A 68 2.37 -11.94 5.50
CA GLU A 68 1.27 -11.22 4.83
C GLU A 68 1.75 -9.86 4.32
N LEU A 69 2.56 -9.16 5.09
CA LEU A 69 3.16 -7.89 4.68
C LEU A 69 4.03 -8.06 3.44
N THR A 70 4.95 -9.02 3.48
CA THR A 70 5.90 -9.22 2.38
C THR A 70 5.19 -9.66 1.11
N GLU A 71 4.17 -10.51 1.21
CA GLU A 71 3.36 -10.89 0.06
C GLU A 71 2.62 -9.70 -0.53
N THR A 72 2.07 -8.83 0.32
CA THR A 72 1.39 -7.61 -0.13
C THR A 72 2.35 -6.68 -0.87
N ILE A 73 3.56 -6.51 -0.35
CA ILE A 73 4.59 -5.69 -1.01
C ILE A 73 4.95 -6.28 -2.39
N GLU A 74 5.08 -7.61 -2.48
CA GLU A 74 5.33 -8.27 -3.78
C GLU A 74 4.18 -8.04 -4.76
N CYS A 75 2.94 -8.11 -4.29
CA CYS A 75 1.78 -7.77 -5.13
C CYS A 75 1.86 -6.34 -5.65
N LEU A 76 2.21 -5.39 -4.78
CA LEU A 76 2.33 -3.98 -5.18
C LEU A 76 3.47 -3.78 -6.18
N ARG A 77 4.56 -4.55 -6.10
CA ARG A 77 5.62 -4.52 -7.10
C ARG A 77 5.11 -4.98 -8.47
N GLU A 78 4.38 -6.07 -8.52
CA GLU A 78 3.82 -6.56 -9.79
C GLU A 78 2.79 -5.57 -10.36
N ILE A 79 1.94 -5.02 -9.50
CA ILE A 79 0.95 -4.02 -9.91
C ILE A 79 1.63 -2.78 -10.49
N SER A 80 2.68 -2.28 -9.82
CA SER A 80 3.40 -1.09 -10.29
C SER A 80 4.05 -1.30 -11.65
N ARG A 81 4.52 -2.52 -11.94
CA ARG A 81 5.12 -2.84 -13.24
C ARG A 81 4.11 -2.73 -14.38
N ILE A 82 2.84 -3.01 -14.14
CA ILE A 82 1.79 -2.93 -15.17
C ILE A 82 1.69 -1.50 -15.73
N ILE A 83 1.95 -0.50 -14.91
CA ILE A 83 1.84 0.91 -15.31
C ILE A 83 3.19 1.62 -15.36
N ASP A 84 4.30 0.89 -15.36
CA ASP A 84 5.65 1.45 -15.35
C ASP A 84 5.89 2.44 -14.21
N ALA A 85 5.31 2.17 -13.05
CA ALA A 85 5.56 2.95 -11.85
C ALA A 85 6.72 2.34 -11.07
N THR A 86 7.34 3.15 -10.21
CA THR A 86 8.49 2.75 -9.40
C THR A 86 8.16 2.90 -7.92
N ILE A 87 8.46 1.86 -7.14
CA ILE A 87 8.40 1.96 -5.69
C ILE A 87 9.71 2.61 -5.23
N LYS A 88 9.63 3.86 -4.78
CA LYS A 88 10.80 4.66 -4.41
C LYS A 88 11.27 4.41 -2.99
N LYS A 89 10.34 4.16 -2.09
CA LYS A 89 10.68 4.02 -0.67
C LYS A 89 9.68 3.10 0.01
N ILE A 90 10.21 2.19 0.83
CA ILE A 90 9.41 1.30 1.66
C ILE A 90 9.87 1.48 3.10
N ASN A 91 8.94 1.81 3.98
CA ASN A 91 9.19 1.80 5.42
C ASN A 91 8.36 0.69 6.04
N ILE A 92 8.96 -0.07 6.94
CA ILE A 92 8.29 -1.16 7.63
C ILE A 92 8.33 -0.85 9.13
N TYR A 93 7.16 -0.92 9.77
CA TYR A 93 7.00 -0.63 11.18
C TYR A 93 6.46 -1.86 11.89
N ARG A 94 7.12 -2.28 12.94
CA ARG A 94 6.62 -3.32 13.83
C ARG A 94 5.73 -2.65 14.87
N VAL A 95 4.45 -3.01 14.91
CA VAL A 95 3.46 -2.31 15.77
C VAL A 95 3.12 -3.08 17.04
N ASP A 96 3.42 -4.38 17.08
CA ASP A 96 3.39 -5.21 18.28
C ASP A 96 4.32 -6.41 18.04
N ASP A 97 4.30 -7.40 18.93
CA ASP A 97 5.23 -8.53 18.85
C ASP A 97 5.18 -9.29 17.53
N THR A 98 4.02 -9.28 16.85
CA THR A 98 3.80 -10.12 15.66
C THR A 98 3.22 -9.39 14.48
N SER A 99 2.95 -8.08 14.60
CA SER A 99 2.18 -7.35 13.58
C SER A 99 2.95 -6.17 13.01
N TYR A 100 2.64 -5.83 11.76
CA TYR A 100 3.40 -4.86 10.99
C TYR A 100 2.49 -3.95 10.18
N VAL A 101 3.01 -2.75 9.91
CA VAL A 101 2.45 -1.78 8.97
C VAL A 101 3.58 -1.36 8.05
N SER A 102 3.28 -1.07 6.80
CA SER A 102 4.27 -0.51 5.88
C SER A 102 3.70 0.69 5.16
N THR A 103 4.57 1.64 4.87
CA THR A 103 4.25 2.74 3.96
C THR A 103 5.14 2.63 2.73
N LEU A 104 4.55 2.82 1.55
CA LEU A 104 5.27 2.76 0.28
C LEU A 104 5.02 4.04 -0.49
N ARG A 105 6.10 4.66 -0.96
CA ARG A 105 5.98 5.78 -1.90
C ARG A 105 6.19 5.26 -3.31
N ILE A 106 5.21 5.47 -4.16
CA ILE A 106 5.19 4.98 -5.53
C ILE A 106 5.13 6.18 -6.46
N THR A 107 5.99 6.20 -7.47
CA THR A 107 6.11 7.34 -8.38
C THR A 107 6.02 6.90 -9.82
N LYS A 108 5.57 7.82 -10.67
CA LYS A 108 5.59 7.67 -12.12
C LYS A 108 5.67 9.05 -12.74
N GLU A 109 6.47 9.19 -13.78
CA GLU A 109 6.45 10.42 -14.58
C GLU A 109 5.13 10.50 -15.33
N ILE A 110 4.48 11.64 -15.23
CA ILE A 110 3.18 11.89 -15.86
C ILE A 110 3.20 13.22 -16.64
#